data_8c011d665450234e0ff56f5a792841b4
#
_entry.id   8c011d665450234e0ff56f5a792841b4
#
_cell.length_a   1.000
_cell.length_b   1.000
_cell.length_c   1.000
_cell.angle_alpha   90.00
_cell.angle_beta   90.00
_cell.angle_gamma   90.00
#
_symmetry.space_group_name_H-M   'P 1'
#
loop_
_entity.id
_entity.type
_entity.pdbx_description
1 polymer ?
#
loop_
_entity_poly.entity_id
_entity_poly.type
_entity_poly.pdbx_seq_one_letter_code
_entity_poly.pdbx_strand_id
1 'polypeptide(L)'
;LYVYGTFTRVKDGVYSLSNNTKIEINENGVSGKATVTYTNSKGEVITVVVNVNINSKPDDALRQICRSWKMDSSETWLFTDNAYIGYGKQWIDLLVVKQEITITPDGKKWGFDDDDILDDKDDYCRRVIFSPCGTAIYFYVDGEVEVGRWEWKDKLNGVLRCWEPFDLDDDDDDDDDEWMDMTIRFDGKQMRAYTDYIDVENNVSFHAYNVSTFSAKY
;
A
#
# COMPACT_ATOMS: atom_id res chain seq x y z
N LEU A 1 6.17 14.45 8.87
CA LEU A 1 5.67 13.72 10.03
C LEU A 1 4.33 13.10 9.69
N TYR A 2 4.23 11.79 9.76
CA TYR A 2 3.00 11.05 9.56
C TYR A 2 2.48 10.59 10.93
N VAL A 3 1.19 10.85 11.20
CA VAL A 3 0.51 10.37 12.40
C VAL A 3 -0.68 9.54 11.96
N TYR A 4 -0.69 8.28 12.32
CA TYR A 4 -1.76 7.36 12.02
C TYR A 4 -2.28 6.69 13.31
N GLY A 5 -3.50 6.23 13.27
CA GLY A 5 -4.11 5.54 14.40
C GLY A 5 -5.62 5.61 14.38
N THR A 6 -6.23 5.03 15.39
CA THR A 6 -7.67 5.18 15.61
C THR A 6 -7.93 6.57 16.21
N PHE A 7 -8.86 7.30 15.66
CA PHE A 7 -9.30 8.57 16.25
C PHE A 7 -10.72 8.48 16.79
N THR A 8 -10.95 9.17 17.87
CA THR A 8 -12.27 9.33 18.48
C THR A 8 -12.69 10.78 18.35
N ARG A 9 -13.89 11.02 17.83
CA ARG A 9 -14.47 12.35 17.83
C ARG A 9 -14.86 12.73 19.27
N VAL A 10 -14.21 13.73 19.81
CA VAL A 10 -14.48 14.24 21.18
C VAL A 10 -15.66 15.20 21.18
N LYS A 11 -15.69 16.09 20.19
CA LYS A 11 -16.78 17.04 19.88
C LYS A 11 -16.64 17.50 18.43
N ASP A 12 -17.52 18.38 17.99
CA ASP A 12 -17.43 18.91 16.63
C ASP A 12 -16.09 19.60 16.37
N GLY A 13 -15.41 19.16 15.33
CA GLY A 13 -14.09 19.65 14.93
C GLY A 13 -12.92 19.22 15.82
N VAL A 14 -13.13 18.39 16.85
CA VAL A 14 -12.06 17.92 17.75
C VAL A 14 -11.97 16.42 17.75
N TYR A 15 -10.79 15.92 17.42
CA TYR A 15 -10.47 14.50 17.33
C TYR A 15 -9.26 14.18 18.20
N SER A 16 -9.32 13.04 18.89
CA SER A 16 -8.21 12.49 19.67
C SER A 16 -7.76 11.17 19.04
N LEU A 17 -6.47 11.00 18.85
CA LEU A 17 -5.85 9.75 18.39
C LEU A 17 -5.36 8.94 19.59
N SER A 18 -5.18 7.63 19.37
CA SER A 18 -4.75 6.67 20.40
C SER A 18 -3.37 6.96 21.02
N ASN A 19 -2.54 7.77 20.37
CA ASN A 19 -1.20 8.17 20.84
C ASN A 19 -1.17 9.54 21.54
N ASN A 20 -2.30 10.01 22.09
CA ASN A 20 -2.47 11.32 22.69
C ASN A 20 -2.35 12.51 21.73
N THR A 21 -2.31 12.28 20.43
CA THR A 21 -2.37 13.35 19.44
C THR A 21 -3.79 13.91 19.40
N LYS A 22 -3.89 15.22 19.43
CA LYS A 22 -5.17 15.96 19.33
C LYS A 22 -5.17 16.76 18.03
N ILE A 23 -6.28 16.71 17.31
CA ILE A 23 -6.53 17.49 16.10
C ILE A 23 -7.76 18.36 16.34
N GLU A 24 -7.62 19.68 16.21
CA GLU A 24 -8.72 20.64 16.28
C GLU A 24 -8.85 21.36 14.94
N ILE A 25 -10.01 21.20 14.31
CA ILE A 25 -10.35 21.89 13.05
C ILE A 25 -11.10 23.16 13.44
N ASN A 26 -10.50 24.31 13.14
CA ASN A 26 -10.93 25.61 13.67
C ASN A 26 -11.98 26.33 12.83
N GLU A 27 -12.31 25.82 11.63
CA GLU A 27 -13.24 26.49 10.72
C GLU A 27 -14.25 25.54 10.10
N ASN A 28 -15.43 26.05 9.79
CA ASN A 28 -16.47 25.33 9.06
C ASN A 28 -16.40 25.73 7.60
N GLY A 29 -16.09 24.79 6.72
CA GLY A 29 -16.08 25.08 5.29
C GLY A 29 -15.22 24.12 4.47
N VAL A 30 -14.93 24.54 3.25
CA VAL A 30 -14.17 23.75 2.29
C VAL A 30 -12.66 23.81 2.57
N SER A 31 -12.22 24.84 3.28
CA SER A 31 -10.83 25.00 3.70
C SER A 31 -10.77 25.64 5.08
N GLY A 32 -9.75 25.36 5.85
CA GLY A 32 -9.58 25.88 7.19
C GLY A 32 -8.19 25.61 7.73
N LYS A 33 -8.03 25.79 9.04
CA LYS A 33 -6.82 25.45 9.77
C LYS A 33 -7.12 24.35 10.77
N ALA A 34 -6.21 23.42 10.88
CA ALA A 34 -6.21 22.44 11.96
C ALA A 34 -5.00 22.66 12.86
N THR A 35 -5.22 22.55 14.16
CA THR A 35 -4.14 22.53 15.15
C THR A 35 -3.90 21.08 15.54
N VAL A 36 -2.69 20.60 15.31
CA VAL A 36 -2.25 19.25 15.66
C VAL A 36 -1.28 19.35 16.84
N THR A 37 -1.63 18.72 17.95
CA THR A 37 -0.77 18.65 19.15
C THR A 37 -0.38 17.20 19.40
N TYR A 38 0.91 16.94 19.55
CA TYR A 38 1.43 15.58 19.81
C TYR A 38 2.69 15.65 20.69
N THR A 39 3.04 14.52 21.30
CA THR A 39 4.28 14.39 22.07
C THR A 39 5.30 13.64 21.22
N ASN A 40 6.50 14.23 21.05
CA ASN A 40 7.58 13.58 20.29
C ASN A 40 8.30 12.50 21.11
N SER A 41 9.27 11.82 20.51
CA SER A 41 10.05 10.76 21.17
C SER A 41 10.91 11.24 22.36
N LYS A 42 11.13 12.57 22.47
CA LYS A 42 11.86 13.19 23.59
C LYS A 42 10.92 13.60 24.74
N GLY A 43 9.61 13.38 24.62
CA GLY A 43 8.62 13.77 25.60
C GLY A 43 8.18 15.25 25.51
N GLU A 44 8.60 15.97 24.46
CA GLU A 44 8.24 17.37 24.26
C GLU A 44 6.84 17.46 23.59
N VAL A 45 6.01 18.37 24.05
CA VAL A 45 4.71 18.66 23.42
C VAL A 45 4.91 19.61 22.26
N ILE A 46 4.60 19.14 21.05
CA ILE A 46 4.71 19.90 19.81
C ILE A 46 3.30 20.29 19.35
N THR A 47 3.14 21.54 18.98
CA THR A 47 1.88 22.05 18.38
C THR A 47 2.18 22.64 17.01
N VAL A 48 1.49 22.13 15.99
CA VAL A 48 1.63 22.55 14.59
C VAL A 48 0.27 23.04 14.09
N VAL A 49 0.26 24.16 13.39
CA VAL A 49 -0.93 24.64 12.68
C VAL A 49 -0.74 24.35 11.19
N VAL A 50 -1.67 23.59 10.63
CA VAL A 50 -1.65 23.20 9.21
C VAL A 50 -2.87 23.72 8.48
N ASN A 51 -2.72 24.03 7.21
CA ASN A 51 -3.88 24.31 6.36
C ASN A 51 -4.55 23.00 5.98
N VAL A 52 -5.86 22.93 6.08
CA VAL A 52 -6.67 21.78 5.68
C VAL A 52 -7.64 22.18 4.60
N ASN A 53 -7.75 21.34 3.58
CA ASN A 53 -8.82 21.41 2.59
C ASN A 53 -9.79 20.28 2.87
N ILE A 54 -11.05 20.62 3.07
CA ILE A 54 -12.12 19.62 3.15
C ILE A 54 -12.52 19.31 1.72
N ASN A 55 -12.09 18.17 1.24
CA ASN A 55 -12.49 17.70 -0.07
C ASN A 55 -14.02 17.54 -0.12
N SER A 56 -14.63 17.83 -1.27
CA SER A 56 -16.02 17.51 -1.54
C SER A 56 -16.29 16.05 -1.18
N LYS A 57 -17.54 15.71 -0.85
CA LYS A 57 -17.91 14.34 -0.47
C LYS A 57 -17.23 13.34 -1.41
N PRO A 58 -16.46 12.37 -0.86
CA PRO A 58 -15.79 11.40 -1.70
C PRO A 58 -16.84 10.68 -2.55
N ASP A 59 -16.55 10.52 -3.82
CA ASP A 59 -17.38 9.71 -4.69
C ASP A 59 -17.34 8.23 -4.29
N ASP A 60 -18.16 7.41 -4.91
CA ASP A 60 -18.30 6.01 -4.50
C ASP A 60 -17.00 5.22 -4.69
N ALA A 61 -16.20 5.51 -5.70
CA ALA A 61 -14.91 4.84 -5.91
C ALA A 61 -13.90 5.21 -4.82
N LEU A 62 -13.83 6.50 -4.42
CA LEU A 62 -13.02 6.92 -3.27
C LEU A 62 -13.49 6.26 -1.98
N ARG A 63 -14.81 6.20 -1.73
CA ARG A 63 -15.35 5.54 -0.53
C ARG A 63 -15.03 4.05 -0.52
N GLN A 64 -14.97 3.44 -1.67
CA GLN A 64 -14.72 2.02 -1.81
C GLN A 64 -13.26 1.68 -1.50
N ILE A 65 -12.29 2.46 -2.01
CA ILE A 65 -10.87 2.20 -1.82
C ILE A 65 -10.30 2.81 -0.55
N CYS A 66 -10.73 4.04 -0.17
CA CYS A 66 -10.16 4.79 0.95
C CYS A 66 -10.56 4.21 2.30
N ARG A 67 -9.85 3.18 2.72
CA ARG A 67 -9.97 2.50 4.00
C ARG A 67 -8.71 1.70 4.31
N SER A 68 -8.71 1.02 5.44
CA SER A 68 -7.68 0.05 5.79
C SER A 68 -8.00 -1.31 5.17
N TRP A 69 -7.04 -1.85 4.44
CA TRP A 69 -7.09 -3.15 3.79
C TRP A 69 -6.06 -4.09 4.43
N LYS A 70 -6.51 -5.22 4.95
CA LYS A 70 -5.62 -6.29 5.39
C LYS A 70 -5.30 -7.14 4.18
N MET A 71 -4.04 -7.42 3.90
CA MET A 71 -3.66 -8.39 2.89
C MET A 71 -3.94 -9.80 3.41
N ASP A 72 -4.72 -10.55 2.66
CA ASP A 72 -5.04 -11.95 2.96
C ASP A 72 -4.06 -12.89 2.28
N SER A 73 -3.70 -12.61 1.02
CA SER A 73 -2.69 -13.34 0.26
C SER A 73 -2.13 -12.51 -0.89
N SER A 74 -0.91 -12.85 -1.30
CA SER A 74 -0.30 -12.48 -2.58
C SER A 74 0.04 -13.75 -3.34
N GLU A 75 -0.26 -13.79 -4.64
CA GLU A 75 -0.03 -14.93 -5.51
C GLU A 75 0.66 -14.46 -6.78
N THR A 76 1.77 -15.11 -7.15
CA THR A 76 2.58 -14.74 -8.31
C THR A 76 2.71 -15.92 -9.26
N TRP A 77 2.53 -15.68 -10.55
CA TRP A 77 2.82 -16.61 -11.63
C TRP A 77 3.92 -16.03 -12.50
N LEU A 78 4.98 -16.79 -12.71
CA LEU A 78 6.11 -16.38 -13.52
C LEU A 78 6.13 -17.17 -14.83
N PHE A 79 6.40 -16.46 -15.92
CA PHE A 79 6.53 -17.00 -17.27
C PHE A 79 7.80 -16.48 -17.94
N THR A 80 8.37 -17.26 -18.85
CA THR A 80 9.42 -16.78 -19.75
C THR A 80 9.10 -17.24 -21.18
N ASP A 81 9.17 -16.34 -22.17
CA ASP A 81 8.74 -16.59 -23.54
C ASP A 81 7.36 -17.30 -23.65
N ASN A 82 6.42 -16.92 -22.77
CA ASN A 82 5.11 -17.54 -22.58
C ASN A 82 5.13 -18.99 -22.05
N ALA A 83 6.28 -19.52 -21.65
CA ALA A 83 6.36 -20.79 -20.93
C ALA A 83 6.17 -20.56 -19.43
N TYR A 84 5.27 -21.32 -18.81
CA TYR A 84 5.07 -21.26 -17.35
C TYR A 84 6.30 -21.77 -16.61
N ILE A 85 6.86 -20.92 -15.74
CA ILE A 85 8.10 -21.19 -15.00
C ILE A 85 7.80 -21.60 -13.57
N GLY A 86 6.89 -20.87 -12.88
CA GLY A 86 6.62 -21.15 -11.49
C GLY A 86 5.45 -20.37 -10.93
N TYR A 87 5.10 -20.73 -9.71
CA TYR A 87 4.03 -20.14 -8.92
C TYR A 87 4.49 -19.96 -7.49
N GLY A 88 4.16 -18.84 -6.91
CA GLY A 88 4.34 -18.56 -5.50
C GLY A 88 3.06 -18.02 -4.85
N LYS A 89 2.90 -18.32 -3.57
CA LYS A 89 1.84 -17.76 -2.73
C LYS A 89 2.37 -17.43 -1.36
N GLN A 90 2.04 -16.23 -0.88
CA GLN A 90 2.29 -15.79 0.49
C GLN A 90 0.98 -15.46 1.19
N TRP A 91 0.88 -15.76 2.48
CA TRP A 91 -0.25 -15.38 3.33
C TRP A 91 0.16 -15.39 4.81
N ILE A 92 -0.63 -14.73 5.66
CA ILE A 92 -0.42 -14.78 7.12
C ILE A 92 -1.33 -15.85 7.75
N ASP A 93 -0.71 -16.79 8.46
CA ASP A 93 -1.38 -17.75 9.32
C ASP A 93 -0.84 -17.62 10.76
N LEU A 94 -1.74 -17.36 11.72
CA LEU A 94 -1.41 -17.17 13.13
C LEU A 94 -0.21 -16.22 13.36
N LEU A 95 -0.19 -15.09 12.69
CA LEU A 95 0.85 -14.04 12.77
C LEU A 95 2.20 -14.41 12.12
N VAL A 96 2.27 -15.51 11.42
CA VAL A 96 3.48 -15.96 10.71
C VAL A 96 3.21 -15.95 9.21
N VAL A 97 4.14 -15.40 8.44
CA VAL A 97 4.08 -15.47 6.98
C VAL A 97 4.39 -16.89 6.53
N LYS A 98 3.47 -17.44 5.77
CA LYS A 98 3.60 -18.75 5.10
C LYS A 98 3.84 -18.52 3.62
N GLN A 99 4.63 -19.38 3.03
CA GLN A 99 4.92 -19.39 1.60
C GLN A 99 4.70 -20.79 1.04
N GLU A 100 4.20 -20.83 -0.19
CA GLU A 100 4.13 -22.03 -1.02
C GLU A 100 4.72 -21.68 -2.38
N ILE A 101 5.78 -22.36 -2.81
CA ILE A 101 6.49 -22.08 -4.05
C ILE A 101 6.59 -23.37 -4.86
N THR A 102 6.37 -23.24 -6.15
CA THR A 102 6.52 -24.34 -7.11
C THR A 102 7.24 -23.83 -8.33
N ILE A 103 8.42 -24.39 -8.61
CA ILE A 103 9.21 -24.11 -9.82
C ILE A 103 9.16 -25.34 -10.73
N THR A 104 8.84 -25.12 -11.99
CA THR A 104 8.80 -26.20 -12.98
C THR A 104 10.20 -26.74 -13.28
N PRO A 105 10.32 -27.97 -13.83
CA PRO A 105 11.62 -28.47 -14.25
C PRO A 105 12.32 -27.57 -15.28
N ASP A 106 11.56 -26.87 -16.13
CA ASP A 106 12.11 -25.93 -17.09
C ASP A 106 12.57 -24.65 -16.40
N GLY A 107 11.80 -24.12 -15.41
CA GLY A 107 12.26 -23.01 -14.58
C GLY A 107 13.60 -23.29 -13.90
N LYS A 108 13.76 -24.47 -13.30
CA LYS A 108 15.04 -24.88 -12.70
C LYS A 108 16.19 -24.97 -13.70
N LYS A 109 15.92 -25.35 -14.95
CA LYS A 109 16.95 -25.35 -16.01
C LYS A 109 17.37 -23.93 -16.41
N TRP A 110 16.47 -22.99 -16.33
CA TRP A 110 16.74 -21.55 -16.56
C TRP A 110 17.47 -20.89 -15.40
N GLY A 111 17.56 -21.55 -14.24
CA GLY A 111 18.24 -21.07 -13.06
C GLY A 111 17.34 -20.33 -12.07
N PHE A 112 16.02 -20.36 -12.27
CA PHE A 112 15.08 -19.73 -11.33
C PHE A 112 15.06 -20.45 -9.98
N ASP A 113 15.00 -19.67 -8.91
CA ASP A 113 14.86 -20.14 -7.54
C ASP A 113 13.65 -19.49 -6.82
N ASP A 114 13.56 -19.67 -5.52
CA ASP A 114 12.40 -19.25 -4.76
C ASP A 114 12.31 -17.71 -4.69
N ASP A 115 13.45 -17.01 -4.68
CA ASP A 115 13.54 -15.55 -4.55
C ASP A 115 13.13 -14.84 -5.86
N ASP A 116 13.22 -15.55 -7.02
CA ASP A 116 12.69 -15.02 -8.29
C ASP A 116 11.15 -15.03 -8.37
N ILE A 117 10.48 -15.77 -7.49
CA ILE A 117 9.02 -15.93 -7.52
C ILE A 117 8.33 -15.13 -6.43
N LEU A 118 8.90 -15.06 -5.25
CA LEU A 118 8.34 -14.35 -4.09
C LEU A 118 9.43 -13.58 -3.37
N ASP A 119 9.08 -12.37 -2.94
CA ASP A 119 9.89 -11.56 -2.05
C ASP A 119 10.13 -12.23 -0.69
N ASP A 120 11.07 -11.72 0.10
CA ASP A 120 11.31 -12.21 1.45
C ASP A 120 10.02 -12.11 2.31
N LYS A 121 9.94 -12.99 3.29
CA LYS A 121 8.79 -13.01 4.22
C LYS A 121 8.69 -11.74 5.04
N ASP A 122 9.82 -11.10 5.32
CA ASP A 122 9.87 -9.89 6.12
C ASP A 122 9.32 -8.68 5.36
N ASP A 123 9.38 -8.71 4.01
CA ASP A 123 8.85 -7.67 3.12
C ASP A 123 7.35 -7.85 2.82
N TYR A 124 6.70 -8.84 3.43
CA TYR A 124 5.27 -9.04 3.22
C TYR A 124 4.44 -7.89 3.80
N CYS A 125 3.79 -7.13 2.91
CA CYS A 125 2.88 -6.07 3.30
C CYS A 125 1.59 -6.64 3.90
N ARG A 126 1.48 -6.64 5.22
CA ARG A 126 0.30 -7.18 5.94
C ARG A 126 -0.95 -6.29 5.84
N ARG A 127 -0.76 -4.99 5.53
CA ARG A 127 -1.86 -4.02 5.50
C ARG A 127 -1.50 -2.78 4.69
N VAL A 128 -2.45 -2.26 3.95
CA VAL A 128 -2.34 -0.94 3.31
C VAL A 128 -3.53 -0.05 3.70
N ILE A 129 -3.29 1.25 3.83
CA ILE A 129 -4.32 2.26 4.04
C ILE A 129 -4.26 3.25 2.88
N PHE A 130 -5.35 3.35 2.12
CA PHE A 130 -5.51 4.41 1.12
C PHE A 130 -6.29 5.58 1.71
N SER A 131 -5.73 6.78 1.62
CA SER A 131 -6.37 8.01 2.06
C SER A 131 -7.04 8.74 0.88
N PRO A 132 -8.09 9.54 1.12
CA PRO A 132 -8.73 10.33 0.05
C PRO A 132 -7.84 11.43 -0.54
N CYS A 133 -6.72 11.74 0.08
CA CYS A 133 -5.77 12.76 -0.40
C CYS A 133 -4.63 12.19 -1.24
N GLY A 134 -4.71 10.92 -1.65
CA GLY A 134 -3.71 10.30 -2.51
C GLY A 134 -2.50 9.75 -1.76
N THR A 135 -2.59 9.56 -0.43
CA THR A 135 -1.52 8.92 0.35
C THR A 135 -1.84 7.44 0.53
N ALA A 136 -0.87 6.58 0.32
CA ALA A 136 -0.90 5.17 0.72
C ALA A 136 0.06 4.96 1.90
N ILE A 137 -0.34 4.11 2.87
CA ILE A 137 0.51 3.74 4.00
C ILE A 137 0.57 2.23 4.04
N TYR A 138 1.76 1.68 3.90
CA TYR A 138 2.04 0.25 3.90
C TYR A 138 2.58 -0.16 5.26
N PHE A 139 2.19 -1.33 5.73
CA PHE A 139 2.63 -1.90 7.01
C PHE A 139 3.14 -3.31 6.75
N TYR A 140 4.41 -3.51 6.97
CA TYR A 140 5.08 -4.79 6.77
C TYR A 140 5.05 -5.66 8.05
N VAL A 141 5.40 -6.92 7.91
CA VAL A 141 5.34 -7.87 9.03
C VAL A 141 6.48 -7.68 10.02
N ASP A 142 7.63 -7.20 9.58
CA ASP A 142 8.79 -6.82 10.40
C ASP A 142 8.53 -5.61 11.30
N GLY A 143 7.46 -4.85 11.01
CA GLY A 143 7.04 -3.65 11.74
C GLY A 143 7.37 -2.36 11.01
N GLU A 144 8.01 -2.43 9.87
CA GLU A 144 8.25 -1.29 9.00
C GLU A 144 6.96 -0.64 8.52
N VAL A 145 7.02 0.67 8.30
CA VAL A 145 5.88 1.47 7.84
C VAL A 145 6.36 2.44 6.80
N GLU A 146 5.91 2.26 5.59
CA GLU A 146 6.24 3.11 4.47
C GLU A 146 5.06 3.98 4.05
N VAL A 147 5.37 5.10 3.41
CA VAL A 147 4.38 6.05 2.95
C VAL A 147 4.65 6.41 1.50
N GLY A 148 3.71 6.04 0.66
CA GLY A 148 3.73 6.34 -0.76
C GLY A 148 2.55 7.21 -1.19
N ARG A 149 2.44 7.39 -2.49
CA ARG A 149 1.33 8.10 -3.13
C ARG A 149 0.51 7.14 -3.97
N TRP A 150 -0.74 7.50 -4.20
CA TRP A 150 -1.60 6.80 -5.13
C TRP A 150 -2.57 7.75 -5.84
N GLU A 151 -2.99 7.37 -7.04
CA GLU A 151 -4.06 8.03 -7.78
C GLU A 151 -4.82 7.04 -8.67
N TRP A 152 -6.01 7.43 -9.13
CA TRP A 152 -6.67 6.71 -10.22
C TRP A 152 -6.05 7.11 -11.55
N LYS A 153 -5.33 6.20 -12.20
CA LYS A 153 -4.87 6.37 -13.59
C LYS A 153 -6.05 6.25 -14.57
N ASP A 154 -6.89 5.26 -14.36
CA ASP A 154 -8.13 5.04 -15.10
C ASP A 154 -9.21 4.50 -14.16
N LYS A 155 -9.98 5.42 -13.62
CA LYS A 155 -11.02 5.13 -12.65
C LYS A 155 -12.15 4.26 -13.20
N LEU A 156 -12.49 4.44 -14.49
CA LEU A 156 -13.58 3.66 -15.13
C LEU A 156 -13.21 2.18 -15.27
N ASN A 157 -11.96 1.93 -15.61
CA ASN A 157 -11.41 0.58 -15.73
C ASN A 157 -10.82 0.05 -14.43
N GLY A 158 -10.84 0.83 -13.35
CA GLY A 158 -10.32 0.48 -12.04
C GLY A 158 -8.79 0.35 -12.03
N VAL A 159 -8.08 1.17 -12.80
CA VAL A 159 -6.62 1.18 -12.80
C VAL A 159 -6.12 2.21 -11.80
N LEU A 160 -5.41 1.73 -10.80
CA LEU A 160 -4.74 2.49 -9.77
C LEU A 160 -3.26 2.62 -10.11
N ARG A 161 -2.69 3.79 -9.88
CA ARG A 161 -1.25 4.01 -9.91
C ARG A 161 -0.77 4.25 -8.48
N CYS A 162 0.23 3.50 -8.08
CA CYS A 162 0.94 3.70 -6.82
C CYS A 162 2.39 4.06 -7.13
N TRP A 163 2.91 5.06 -6.43
CA TRP A 163 4.35 5.32 -6.39
C TRP A 163 4.93 4.60 -5.19
N GLU A 164 6.08 4.03 -5.38
CA GLU A 164 6.79 3.38 -4.30
C GLU A 164 7.06 4.36 -3.15
N PRO A 165 7.17 3.85 -1.93
CA PRO A 165 7.51 4.68 -0.79
C PRO A 165 8.86 5.34 -1.03
N PHE A 166 8.96 6.60 -0.65
CA PHE A 166 10.24 7.30 -0.71
C PHE A 166 11.22 6.62 0.23
N ASP A 167 12.27 6.05 -0.29
CA ASP A 167 13.45 5.73 0.48
C ASP A 167 14.13 7.05 0.84
N LEU A 168 14.12 7.40 2.12
CA LEU A 168 14.70 8.65 2.63
C LEU A 168 16.23 8.58 2.75
N ASP A 169 16.80 7.39 2.58
CA ASP A 169 18.22 7.12 2.77
C ASP A 169 19.01 6.95 1.46
N ASP A 170 18.33 6.96 0.31
CA ASP A 170 19.00 6.85 -0.98
C ASP A 170 19.43 8.25 -1.46
N ASP A 171 20.74 8.54 -1.30
CA ASP A 171 21.41 9.74 -1.82
C ASP A 171 21.66 9.67 -3.35
N ASP A 172 21.14 8.66 -4.03
CA ASP A 172 21.26 8.51 -5.48
C ASP A 172 20.25 9.42 -6.20
N ASP A 173 20.79 10.47 -6.82
CA ASP A 173 20.09 11.49 -7.63
C ASP A 173 19.38 10.95 -8.91
N ASP A 174 19.08 9.68 -9.00
CA ASP A 174 18.29 9.11 -10.08
C ASP A 174 16.79 9.25 -9.74
N ASP A 175 16.27 10.45 -10.07
CA ASP A 175 14.88 10.91 -9.96
C ASP A 175 13.85 10.11 -10.81
N ASP A 176 14.04 8.86 -11.06
CA ASP A 176 13.02 8.01 -11.67
C ASP A 176 12.03 7.54 -10.60
N ASP A 177 11.00 8.42 -10.35
CA ASP A 177 9.81 8.06 -9.55
C ASP A 177 9.30 6.68 -9.98
N GLU A 178 9.71 5.61 -9.32
CA GLU A 178 9.21 4.28 -9.60
C GLU A 178 7.73 4.21 -9.25
N TRP A 179 6.95 3.74 -10.20
CA TRP A 179 5.50 3.61 -10.02
C TRP A 179 5.00 2.31 -10.59
N MET A 180 3.96 1.80 -9.98
CA MET A 180 3.28 0.58 -10.41
C MET A 180 1.81 0.86 -10.73
N ASP A 181 1.37 0.42 -11.90
CA ASP A 181 -0.05 0.42 -12.24
C ASP A 181 -0.66 -0.94 -11.89
N MET A 182 -1.78 -0.91 -11.18
CA MET A 182 -2.50 -2.14 -10.83
C MET A 182 -3.98 -2.03 -11.16
N THR A 183 -4.57 -3.10 -11.61
CA THR A 183 -6.01 -3.19 -11.82
C THR A 183 -6.70 -3.63 -10.54
N ILE A 184 -7.61 -2.80 -10.03
CA ILE A 184 -8.36 -3.07 -8.81
C ILE A 184 -9.76 -3.60 -9.16
N ARG A 185 -10.17 -4.68 -8.48
CA ARG A 185 -11.53 -5.21 -8.52
C ARG A 185 -12.06 -5.40 -7.10
N PHE A 186 -13.31 -5.01 -6.90
CA PHE A 186 -13.99 -5.19 -5.63
C PHE A 186 -15.06 -6.28 -5.74
N ASP A 187 -15.08 -7.17 -4.75
CA ASP A 187 -16.13 -8.17 -4.57
C ASP A 187 -16.62 -8.09 -3.12
N GLY A 188 -17.72 -7.36 -2.91
CA GLY A 188 -18.25 -7.10 -1.58
C GLY A 188 -17.26 -6.38 -0.66
N LYS A 189 -16.70 -7.12 0.31
CA LYS A 189 -15.73 -6.60 1.28
C LYS A 189 -14.28 -6.95 0.94
N GLN A 190 -14.07 -7.59 -0.19
CA GLN A 190 -12.75 -7.93 -0.69
C GLN A 190 -12.33 -6.96 -1.80
N MET A 191 -11.04 -6.74 -1.89
CA MET A 191 -10.37 -6.06 -2.98
C MET A 191 -9.33 -7.00 -3.54
N ARG A 192 -9.22 -7.10 -4.86
CA ARG A 192 -8.11 -7.76 -5.54
C ARG A 192 -7.37 -6.73 -6.37
N ALA A 193 -6.07 -6.71 -6.21
CA ALA A 193 -5.15 -5.94 -7.02
C ALA A 193 -4.40 -6.89 -7.95
N TYR A 194 -4.36 -6.55 -9.23
CA TYR A 194 -3.71 -7.31 -10.27
C TYR A 194 -2.59 -6.47 -10.84
N THR A 195 -1.37 -6.97 -10.80
CA THR A 195 -0.23 -6.38 -11.50
C THR A 195 0.25 -7.32 -12.58
N ASP A 196 0.80 -6.76 -13.63
CA ASP A 196 1.27 -7.45 -14.81
C ASP A 196 2.57 -6.77 -15.24
N TYR A 197 3.69 -7.41 -14.94
CA TYR A 197 5.02 -6.90 -15.22
C TYR A 197 5.65 -7.71 -16.34
N ILE A 198 6.12 -7.02 -17.36
CA ILE A 198 6.84 -7.64 -18.48
C ILE A 198 8.17 -6.93 -18.64
N ASP A 199 9.23 -7.71 -18.60
CA ASP A 199 10.58 -7.26 -18.90
C ASP A 199 11.18 -8.08 -20.04
N VAL A 200 12.15 -7.53 -20.75
CA VAL A 200 12.87 -8.22 -21.84
C VAL A 200 14.37 -8.04 -21.65
N GLU A 201 15.00 -9.09 -21.19
CA GLU A 201 16.42 -9.15 -21.00
C GLU A 201 17.06 -10.17 -21.95
N ASN A 202 18.14 -9.79 -22.66
CA ASN A 202 18.87 -10.66 -23.59
C ASN A 202 17.99 -11.37 -24.66
N ASN A 203 16.91 -10.70 -25.14
CA ASN A 203 15.87 -11.22 -26.02
C ASN A 203 15.00 -12.34 -25.42
N VAL A 204 14.98 -12.50 -24.12
CA VAL A 204 14.06 -13.37 -23.39
C VAL A 204 13.02 -12.48 -22.73
N SER A 205 11.75 -12.79 -22.92
CA SER A 205 10.65 -12.08 -22.27
C SER A 205 10.35 -12.72 -20.91
N PHE A 206 10.43 -11.95 -19.86
CA PHE A 206 9.99 -12.30 -18.50
C PHE A 206 8.63 -11.68 -18.26
N HIS A 207 7.71 -12.45 -17.74
CA HIS A 207 6.36 -12.00 -17.43
C HIS A 207 5.96 -12.48 -16.04
N ALA A 208 5.79 -11.55 -15.10
CA ALA A 208 5.29 -11.81 -13.76
C ALA A 208 3.86 -11.27 -13.64
N TYR A 209 2.92 -12.15 -13.33
CA TYR A 209 1.53 -11.81 -13.04
C TYR A 209 1.26 -12.02 -11.56
N ASN A 210 0.88 -10.95 -10.87
CA ASN A 210 0.60 -11.01 -9.44
C ASN A 210 -0.86 -10.69 -9.13
N VAL A 211 -1.41 -11.38 -8.14
CA VAL A 211 -2.75 -11.12 -7.59
C VAL A 211 -2.66 -10.99 -6.07
N SER A 212 -2.84 -9.78 -5.58
CA SER A 212 -2.94 -9.52 -4.16
C SER A 212 -4.41 -9.42 -3.74
N THR A 213 -4.81 -10.19 -2.73
CA THR A 213 -6.17 -10.23 -2.19
C THR A 213 -6.21 -9.58 -0.83
N PHE A 214 -7.19 -8.70 -0.63
CA PHE A 214 -7.34 -7.92 0.59
C PHE A 214 -8.76 -8.01 1.14
N SER A 215 -8.88 -7.96 2.47
CA SER A 215 -10.14 -7.80 3.20
C SER A 215 -10.22 -6.42 3.82
N ALA A 216 -11.40 -5.79 3.77
CA ALA A 216 -11.66 -4.54 4.46
C ALA A 216 -11.57 -4.75 5.98
N LYS A 217 -10.74 -3.95 6.64
CA LYS A 217 -10.65 -3.91 8.11
C LYS A 217 -11.52 -2.74 8.61
N TYR A 218 -12.41 -3.02 9.53
CA TYR A 218 -13.28 -2.04 10.21
C TYR A 218 -12.59 -1.40 11.39
#